data_73e3064eb40beaa5396668e7e902aee0
#
_entry.id   73e3064eb40beaa5396668e7e902aee0
#
_cell.length_a   1.000
_cell.length_b   1.000
_cell.length_c   1.000
_cell.angle_alpha   90.00
_cell.angle_beta   90.00
_cell.angle_gamma   90.00
#
_symmetry.space_group_name_H-M   'P 1'
#
loop_
_entity.id
_entity.type
_entity.pdbx_description
1 polymer ?
#
loop_
_entity_poly.entity_id
_entity_poly.type
_entity_poly.pdbx_seq_one_letter_code
_entity_poly.pdbx_strand_id
1 'polypeptide(L)'
;MKKLFLTFLFIVCSPKITAQKEVLFFQTDWGFEEGTEVFIKKAKAYGYDGIETWAPIDPQKQIQILKWLKEYNMKIIFLCGSNPSLPFEKSLSNYKEYLKNTLELSPIAINSHTGSDFYTLSENMAFIEVANELSNQYNIPIYHETHRGRFSFSLPKTIEYIEKNKDLSLTLDISHWLVVHESLLKNRQELLDKIIKRSNHIHARVGFEEGPQVNDPSAPEWKNIVERHLDIWEAVITKNLNEKNNVTITTEFGPPNYMPTLPITKKPTSDQWNSNVFIMKALKKRIKG
;
A
#
# COMPACT_ATOMS: atom_id res chain seq x y z
N MET A 1 4.50 -10.35 74.33
CA MET A 1 5.42 -10.06 73.17
C MET A 1 4.62 -10.28 71.93
N LYS A 2 4.19 -9.18 71.26
CA LYS A 2 3.47 -9.24 69.95
C LYS A 2 4.55 -9.08 68.85
N LYS A 3 4.67 -10.10 67.97
CA LYS A 3 5.54 -10.05 66.78
C LYS A 3 4.80 -9.30 65.67
N LEU A 4 5.35 -8.18 65.26
CA LEU A 4 4.87 -7.41 64.12
C LEU A 4 5.48 -8.01 62.85
N PHE A 5 4.63 -8.57 61.94
CA PHE A 5 5.05 -9.02 60.62
C PHE A 5 4.94 -7.84 59.66
N LEU A 6 6.08 -7.36 59.18
CA LEU A 6 6.17 -6.33 58.15
C LEU A 6 6.16 -7.03 56.79
N THR A 7 5.03 -6.94 56.06
CA THR A 7 4.90 -7.46 54.68
C THR A 7 5.45 -6.42 53.71
N PHE A 8 6.60 -6.68 53.13
CA PHE A 8 7.15 -5.85 52.06
C PHE A 8 6.42 -6.17 50.75
N LEU A 9 5.65 -5.21 50.23
CA LEU A 9 5.02 -5.26 48.91
C LEU A 9 6.03 -4.82 47.86
N PHE A 10 6.63 -5.77 47.15
CA PHE A 10 7.46 -5.47 45.99
C PHE A 10 6.58 -5.07 44.82
N ILE A 11 6.49 -3.78 44.51
CA ILE A 11 5.91 -3.27 43.24
C ILE A 11 6.93 -3.55 42.12
N VAL A 12 6.69 -4.62 41.37
CA VAL A 12 7.42 -4.92 40.15
C VAL A 12 6.91 -3.96 39.08
N CYS A 13 7.60 -2.85 38.91
CA CYS A 13 7.36 -1.92 37.76
C CYS A 13 7.93 -2.57 36.51
N SER A 14 7.13 -3.34 35.77
CA SER A 14 7.51 -3.84 34.47
C SER A 14 7.65 -2.63 33.52
N PRO A 15 8.82 -2.38 32.87
CA PRO A 15 8.90 -1.34 31.88
C PRO A 15 7.93 -1.68 30.74
N LYS A 16 7.00 -0.76 30.46
CA LYS A 16 6.23 -0.81 29.20
C LYS A 16 7.23 -0.64 28.07
N ILE A 17 7.63 -1.73 27.42
CA ILE A 17 8.37 -1.68 26.16
C ILE A 17 7.38 -1.12 25.15
N THR A 18 7.46 0.18 24.91
CA THR A 18 6.78 0.80 23.76
C THR A 18 7.43 0.24 22.51
N ALA A 19 6.73 -0.61 21.78
CA ALA A 19 7.21 -1.13 20.51
C ALA A 19 7.61 0.06 19.63
N GLN A 20 8.88 0.08 19.20
CA GLN A 20 9.37 1.09 18.26
C GLN A 20 8.57 0.96 16.97
N LYS A 21 8.06 2.08 16.46
CA LYS A 21 7.28 2.07 15.23
C LYS A 21 8.19 1.83 14.04
N GLU A 22 7.70 1.08 13.07
CA GLU A 22 8.52 0.54 11.99
C GLU A 22 8.04 1.07 10.64
N VAL A 23 9.01 1.25 9.75
CA VAL A 23 8.78 1.41 8.31
C VAL A 23 9.02 0.05 7.67
N LEU A 24 7.96 -0.56 7.14
CA LEU A 24 8.00 -1.91 6.59
C LEU A 24 7.93 -1.86 5.07
N PHE A 25 8.82 -2.60 4.42
CA PHE A 25 8.92 -2.66 2.96
C PHE A 25 8.37 -3.96 2.41
N PHE A 26 7.50 -3.84 1.42
CA PHE A 26 6.85 -4.93 0.71
C PHE A 26 7.26 -4.91 -0.76
N GLN A 27 7.25 -6.09 -1.38
CA GLN A 27 7.44 -6.25 -2.82
C GLN A 27 6.15 -6.76 -3.43
N THR A 28 5.72 -6.16 -4.54
CA THR A 28 4.62 -6.69 -5.34
C THR A 28 5.07 -7.91 -6.15
N ASP A 29 4.22 -8.93 -6.26
CA ASP A 29 4.45 -10.07 -7.15
C ASP A 29 3.97 -9.82 -8.59
N TRP A 30 3.43 -8.65 -8.85
CA TRP A 30 2.93 -8.28 -10.17
C TRP A 30 4.01 -8.42 -11.25
N GLY A 31 3.75 -9.29 -12.25
CA GLY A 31 4.69 -9.61 -13.32
C GLY A 31 5.76 -10.64 -12.97
N PHE A 32 5.69 -11.28 -11.80
CA PHE A 32 6.59 -12.35 -11.42
C PHE A 32 6.00 -13.72 -11.76
N GLU A 33 6.65 -14.50 -12.62
CA GLU A 33 6.11 -15.74 -13.19
C GLU A 33 6.69 -17.02 -12.57
N GLU A 34 7.77 -16.93 -11.77
CA GLU A 34 8.51 -18.10 -11.25
C GLU A 34 7.79 -18.79 -10.06
N GLY A 35 6.60 -18.32 -9.69
CA GLY A 35 5.79 -18.90 -8.61
C GLY A 35 5.99 -18.24 -7.24
N THR A 36 4.92 -18.30 -6.43
CA THR A 36 4.80 -17.54 -5.19
C THR A 36 5.88 -17.88 -4.16
N GLU A 37 6.26 -19.13 -4.00
CA GLU A 37 7.31 -19.51 -3.04
C GLU A 37 8.67 -18.94 -3.43
N VAL A 38 9.03 -19.03 -4.71
CA VAL A 38 10.29 -18.47 -5.24
C VAL A 38 10.30 -16.96 -5.05
N PHE A 39 9.17 -16.31 -5.30
CA PHE A 39 9.00 -14.87 -5.08
C PHE A 39 9.24 -14.48 -3.63
N ILE A 40 8.61 -15.17 -2.66
CA ILE A 40 8.76 -14.91 -1.22
C ILE A 40 10.23 -15.06 -0.80
N LYS A 41 10.90 -16.14 -1.22
CA LYS A 41 12.33 -16.36 -0.95
C LYS A 41 13.20 -15.24 -1.49
N LYS A 42 12.93 -14.81 -2.72
CA LYS A 42 13.67 -13.73 -3.38
C LYS A 42 13.44 -12.40 -2.68
N ALA A 43 12.19 -12.05 -2.36
CA ALA A 43 11.88 -10.83 -1.61
C ALA A 43 12.58 -10.80 -0.25
N LYS A 44 12.55 -11.91 0.50
CA LYS A 44 13.29 -12.06 1.76
C LYS A 44 14.77 -11.83 1.61
N ALA A 45 15.38 -12.44 0.61
CA ALA A 45 16.83 -12.33 0.35
C ALA A 45 17.26 -10.89 0.02
N TYR A 46 16.37 -10.09 -0.58
CA TYR A 46 16.62 -8.67 -0.89
C TYR A 46 16.28 -7.72 0.27
N GLY A 47 15.81 -8.25 1.41
CA GLY A 47 15.59 -7.48 2.64
C GLY A 47 14.24 -6.76 2.69
N TYR A 48 13.22 -7.30 2.03
CA TYR A 48 11.83 -6.93 2.22
C TYR A 48 11.27 -7.60 3.49
N ASP A 49 10.33 -6.92 4.15
CA ASP A 49 9.66 -7.38 5.36
C ASP A 49 8.43 -8.24 5.05
N GLY A 50 7.90 -8.10 3.83
CA GLY A 50 6.73 -8.81 3.37
C GLY A 50 6.55 -8.73 1.85
N ILE A 51 5.43 -9.27 1.40
CA ILE A 51 4.98 -9.19 0.01
C ILE A 51 3.58 -8.57 -0.06
N GLU A 52 3.23 -8.03 -1.22
CA GLU A 52 1.88 -7.63 -1.56
C GLU A 52 1.43 -8.36 -2.82
N THR A 53 0.27 -8.98 -2.76
CA THR A 53 -0.32 -9.76 -3.86
C THR A 53 -1.84 -9.77 -3.79
N TRP A 54 -2.50 -10.04 -4.91
CA TRP A 54 -3.94 -10.27 -4.91
C TRP A 54 -4.32 -11.44 -4.00
N ALA A 55 -5.34 -11.23 -3.17
CA ALA A 55 -5.83 -12.28 -2.29
C ALA A 55 -6.31 -13.48 -3.10
N PRO A 56 -5.75 -14.68 -2.89
CA PRO A 56 -6.17 -15.85 -3.64
C PRO A 56 -7.60 -16.27 -3.22
N ILE A 57 -8.44 -16.55 -4.21
CA ILE A 57 -9.82 -17.05 -3.99
C ILE A 57 -9.79 -18.56 -3.69
N ASP A 58 -8.85 -19.29 -4.29
CA ASP A 58 -8.68 -20.73 -4.11
C ASP A 58 -8.19 -21.07 -2.69
N PRO A 59 -8.93 -21.88 -1.89
CA PRO A 59 -8.51 -22.24 -0.53
C PRO A 59 -7.17 -22.96 -0.45
N GLN A 60 -6.80 -23.75 -1.44
CA GLN A 60 -5.50 -24.44 -1.45
C GLN A 60 -4.35 -23.43 -1.62
N LYS A 61 -4.53 -22.44 -2.48
CA LYS A 61 -3.56 -21.36 -2.64
C LYS A 61 -3.46 -20.49 -1.38
N GLN A 62 -4.57 -20.26 -0.68
CA GLN A 62 -4.59 -19.56 0.61
C GLN A 62 -3.74 -20.30 1.64
N ILE A 63 -3.95 -21.60 1.81
CA ILE A 63 -3.17 -22.44 2.73
C ILE A 63 -1.69 -22.41 2.37
N GLN A 64 -1.36 -22.55 1.08
CA GLN A 64 0.01 -22.57 0.62
C GLN A 64 0.76 -21.26 0.86
N ILE A 65 0.16 -20.12 0.50
CA ILE A 65 0.80 -18.82 0.70
C ILE A 65 1.03 -18.54 2.19
N LEU A 66 0.05 -18.80 3.06
CA LEU A 66 0.19 -18.61 4.50
C LEU A 66 1.27 -19.52 5.11
N LYS A 67 1.41 -20.76 4.62
CA LYS A 67 2.49 -21.68 5.02
C LYS A 67 3.85 -21.07 4.68
N TRP A 68 4.07 -20.62 3.46
CA TRP A 68 5.35 -20.04 3.03
C TRP A 68 5.67 -18.73 3.76
N LEU A 69 4.69 -17.87 3.95
CA LEU A 69 4.89 -16.62 4.70
C LEU A 69 5.35 -16.90 6.14
N LYS A 70 4.76 -17.90 6.79
CA LYS A 70 5.18 -18.34 8.14
C LYS A 70 6.59 -18.95 8.11
N GLU A 71 6.89 -19.82 7.16
CA GLU A 71 8.19 -20.50 7.01
C GLU A 71 9.33 -19.50 6.81
N TYR A 72 9.11 -18.47 5.96
CA TYR A 72 10.13 -17.47 5.67
C TYR A 72 10.07 -16.23 6.58
N ASN A 73 9.17 -16.23 7.58
CA ASN A 73 8.93 -15.07 8.46
C ASN A 73 8.72 -13.78 7.67
N MET A 74 7.74 -13.80 6.77
CA MET A 74 7.35 -12.67 5.92
C MET A 74 5.92 -12.24 6.24
N LYS A 75 5.67 -10.92 6.20
CA LYS A 75 4.34 -10.31 6.35
C LYS A 75 3.60 -10.30 5.00
N ILE A 76 2.29 -10.11 5.06
CA ILE A 76 1.43 -10.01 3.86
C ILE A 76 0.51 -8.79 3.93
N ILE A 77 0.43 -8.08 2.82
CA ILE A 77 -0.66 -7.17 2.47
C ILE A 77 -1.38 -7.82 1.29
N PHE A 78 -2.69 -7.96 1.38
CA PHE A 78 -3.46 -8.45 0.25
C PHE A 78 -4.08 -7.31 -0.55
N LEU A 79 -4.01 -7.43 -1.87
CA LEU A 79 -4.80 -6.63 -2.80
C LEU A 79 -6.21 -7.22 -2.91
N CYS A 80 -7.21 -6.35 -2.82
CA CYS A 80 -8.60 -6.65 -3.13
C CYS A 80 -9.15 -5.57 -4.05
N GLY A 81 -10.27 -5.83 -4.70
CA GLY A 81 -10.88 -4.79 -5.53
C GLY A 81 -12.31 -5.08 -5.93
N SER A 82 -13.05 -4.02 -6.25
CA SER A 82 -14.35 -4.09 -6.88
C SER A 82 -14.22 -4.40 -8.38
N ASN A 83 -15.24 -5.00 -8.97
CA ASN A 83 -15.31 -5.23 -10.40
C ASN A 83 -16.33 -4.26 -11.05
N PRO A 84 -15.88 -3.14 -11.64
CA PRO A 84 -16.78 -2.15 -12.24
C PRO A 84 -17.45 -2.60 -13.54
N SER A 85 -17.07 -3.77 -14.08
CA SER A 85 -17.74 -4.35 -15.25
C SER A 85 -19.05 -5.05 -14.90
N LEU A 86 -19.34 -5.25 -13.62
CA LEU A 86 -20.59 -5.81 -13.13
C LEU A 86 -21.61 -4.70 -12.81
N PRO A 87 -22.91 -4.99 -12.81
CA PRO A 87 -23.90 -4.10 -12.23
C PRO A 87 -23.54 -3.72 -10.78
N PHE A 88 -23.83 -2.49 -10.39
CA PHE A 88 -23.41 -1.91 -9.11
C PHE A 88 -23.67 -2.83 -7.91
N GLU A 89 -24.91 -3.28 -7.71
CA GLU A 89 -25.30 -4.15 -6.58
C GLU A 89 -24.51 -5.47 -6.55
N LYS A 90 -24.26 -6.06 -7.72
CA LYS A 90 -23.47 -7.29 -7.83
C LYS A 90 -21.99 -7.02 -7.54
N SER A 91 -21.45 -5.91 -8.03
CA SER A 91 -20.08 -5.50 -7.75
C SER A 91 -19.88 -5.24 -6.26
N LEU A 92 -20.79 -4.54 -5.60
CA LEU A 92 -20.75 -4.23 -4.17
C LEU A 92 -20.83 -5.51 -3.31
N SER A 93 -21.77 -6.41 -3.64
CA SER A 93 -21.91 -7.69 -2.95
C SER A 93 -20.66 -8.56 -3.06
N ASN A 94 -20.11 -8.71 -4.27
CA ASN A 94 -18.88 -9.47 -4.50
C ASN A 94 -17.68 -8.85 -3.79
N TYR A 95 -17.58 -7.53 -3.79
CA TYR A 95 -16.51 -6.81 -3.07
C TYR A 95 -16.56 -7.06 -1.57
N LYS A 96 -17.76 -6.98 -0.96
CA LYS A 96 -17.97 -7.28 0.47
C LYS A 96 -17.54 -8.71 0.82
N GLU A 97 -17.93 -9.68 0.01
CA GLU A 97 -17.56 -11.08 0.20
C GLU A 97 -16.05 -11.30 0.04
N TYR A 98 -15.44 -10.69 -0.97
CA TYR A 98 -14.00 -10.78 -1.22
C TYR A 98 -13.18 -10.19 -0.08
N LEU A 99 -13.57 -9.01 0.42
CA LEU A 99 -12.91 -8.40 1.59
C LEU A 99 -13.04 -9.30 2.81
N LYS A 100 -14.25 -9.81 3.10
CA LYS A 100 -14.48 -10.68 4.26
C LYS A 100 -13.59 -11.92 4.21
N ASN A 101 -13.60 -12.64 3.09
CA ASN A 101 -12.78 -13.84 2.90
C ASN A 101 -11.28 -13.55 3.04
N THR A 102 -10.84 -12.38 2.59
CA THR A 102 -9.44 -11.94 2.72
C THR A 102 -9.07 -11.59 4.16
N LEU A 103 -9.96 -10.94 4.90
CA LEU A 103 -9.73 -10.58 6.31
C LEU A 103 -9.62 -11.84 7.21
N GLU A 104 -10.31 -12.92 6.86
CA GLU A 104 -10.20 -14.22 7.55
C GLU A 104 -8.78 -14.83 7.43
N LEU A 105 -7.98 -14.42 6.45
CA LEU A 105 -6.58 -14.82 6.30
C LEU A 105 -5.62 -14.04 7.22
N SER A 106 -6.14 -13.06 7.97
CA SER A 106 -5.40 -12.25 8.94
C SER A 106 -4.15 -11.53 8.36
N PRO A 107 -4.26 -10.80 7.23
CA PRO A 107 -3.16 -9.97 6.73
C PRO A 107 -2.87 -8.82 7.70
N ILE A 108 -1.71 -8.16 7.55
CA ILE A 108 -1.44 -6.95 8.34
C ILE A 108 -2.24 -5.72 7.85
N ALA A 109 -2.65 -5.73 6.59
CA ALA A 109 -3.52 -4.75 5.95
C ALA A 109 -4.10 -5.31 4.65
N ILE A 110 -5.15 -4.65 4.14
CA ILE A 110 -5.62 -4.83 2.77
C ILE A 110 -5.41 -3.51 2.02
N ASN A 111 -4.85 -3.58 0.82
CA ASN A 111 -4.89 -2.51 -0.17
C ASN A 111 -6.08 -2.73 -1.12
N SER A 112 -6.92 -1.73 -1.31
CA SER A 112 -8.17 -1.89 -2.02
C SER A 112 -8.29 -1.01 -3.26
N HIS A 113 -8.51 -1.64 -4.41
CA HIS A 113 -8.96 -0.99 -5.64
C HIS A 113 -10.46 -0.77 -5.59
N THR A 114 -10.90 0.33 -5.00
CA THR A 114 -12.28 0.55 -4.58
C THR A 114 -13.11 1.31 -5.61
N GLY A 115 -14.31 0.85 -5.87
CA GLY A 115 -15.30 1.53 -6.69
C GLY A 115 -14.88 1.73 -8.15
N SER A 116 -15.36 2.82 -8.74
CA SER A 116 -15.05 3.22 -10.12
C SER A 116 -15.16 4.73 -10.29
N ASP A 117 -14.39 5.30 -11.22
CA ASP A 117 -14.52 6.69 -11.68
C ASP A 117 -15.82 6.94 -12.46
N PHE A 118 -16.51 5.88 -12.92
CA PHE A 118 -17.84 5.94 -13.56
C PHE A 118 -19.01 5.88 -12.56
N TYR A 119 -18.75 5.53 -11.30
CA TYR A 119 -19.82 5.48 -10.29
C TYR A 119 -20.10 6.87 -9.72
N THR A 120 -21.36 7.06 -9.31
CA THR A 120 -21.76 8.26 -8.56
C THR A 120 -21.03 8.35 -7.21
N LEU A 121 -21.08 9.52 -6.58
CA LEU A 121 -20.53 9.70 -5.24
C LEU A 121 -21.16 8.74 -4.24
N SER A 122 -22.48 8.54 -4.26
CA SER A 122 -23.19 7.64 -3.35
C SER A 122 -22.83 6.18 -3.56
N GLU A 123 -22.71 5.73 -4.80
CA GLU A 123 -22.28 4.36 -5.12
C GLU A 123 -20.86 4.09 -4.63
N ASN A 124 -19.91 4.99 -4.89
CA ASN A 124 -18.55 4.84 -4.37
C ASN A 124 -18.48 4.88 -2.84
N MET A 125 -19.31 5.74 -2.20
CA MET A 125 -19.39 5.79 -0.73
C MET A 125 -19.86 4.46 -0.15
N ALA A 126 -20.79 3.73 -0.78
CA ALA A 126 -21.22 2.43 -0.32
C ALA A 126 -20.08 1.39 -0.27
N PHE A 127 -19.16 1.39 -1.24
CA PHE A 127 -17.95 0.56 -1.17
C PHE A 127 -17.02 0.95 -0.01
N ILE A 128 -16.84 2.24 0.23
CA ILE A 128 -15.99 2.76 1.31
C ILE A 128 -16.59 2.40 2.68
N GLU A 129 -17.90 2.54 2.84
CA GLU A 129 -18.62 2.19 4.08
C GLU A 129 -18.50 0.70 4.41
N VAL A 130 -18.71 -0.17 3.42
CA VAL A 130 -18.52 -1.62 3.58
C VAL A 130 -17.08 -1.95 4.02
N ALA A 131 -16.08 -1.30 3.43
CA ALA A 131 -14.69 -1.52 3.81
C ALA A 131 -14.41 -1.04 5.24
N ASN A 132 -14.92 0.14 5.65
CA ASN A 132 -14.77 0.67 7.00
C ASN A 132 -15.44 -0.22 8.05
N GLU A 133 -16.67 -0.71 7.79
CA GLU A 133 -17.36 -1.65 8.67
C GLU A 133 -16.55 -2.93 8.90
N LEU A 134 -16.05 -3.54 7.83
CA LEU A 134 -15.26 -4.76 7.89
C LEU A 134 -13.89 -4.52 8.55
N SER A 135 -13.21 -3.42 8.23
CA SER A 135 -11.97 -3.03 8.88
C SER A 135 -12.11 -2.93 10.41
N ASN A 136 -13.18 -2.28 10.86
CA ASN A 136 -13.49 -2.15 12.29
C ASN A 136 -13.84 -3.51 12.91
N GLN A 137 -14.65 -4.32 12.24
CA GLN A 137 -15.07 -5.64 12.73
C GLN A 137 -13.88 -6.58 12.94
N TYR A 138 -12.93 -6.61 12.02
CA TYR A 138 -11.77 -7.50 12.05
C TYR A 138 -10.55 -6.89 12.73
N ASN A 139 -10.59 -5.60 13.04
CA ASN A 139 -9.44 -4.82 13.52
C ASN A 139 -8.20 -4.94 12.62
N ILE A 140 -8.42 -4.97 11.31
CA ILE A 140 -7.40 -5.00 10.26
C ILE A 140 -7.64 -3.81 9.34
N PRO A 141 -6.63 -2.94 9.11
CA PRO A 141 -6.81 -1.76 8.27
C PRO A 141 -7.05 -2.13 6.80
N ILE A 142 -7.97 -1.42 6.17
CA ILE A 142 -8.21 -1.44 4.74
C ILE A 142 -7.86 -0.05 4.19
N TYR A 143 -6.87 0.03 3.31
CA TYR A 143 -6.43 1.25 2.67
C TYR A 143 -6.95 1.31 1.25
N HIS A 144 -7.49 2.46 0.84
CA HIS A 144 -8.03 2.66 -0.49
C HIS A 144 -6.98 3.30 -1.38
N GLU A 145 -6.63 2.64 -2.48
CA GLU A 145 -5.58 3.13 -3.36
C GLU A 145 -6.03 4.33 -4.20
N THR A 146 -5.14 5.33 -4.30
CA THR A 146 -5.28 6.42 -5.26
C THR A 146 -4.92 5.91 -6.65
N HIS A 147 -5.95 5.52 -7.41
CA HIS A 147 -5.77 4.81 -8.67
C HIS A 147 -6.71 5.30 -9.78
N ARG A 148 -6.20 5.46 -11.01
CA ARG A 148 -7.02 5.73 -12.22
C ARG A 148 -8.08 4.65 -12.39
N GLY A 149 -9.30 5.05 -12.80
CA GLY A 149 -10.42 4.12 -12.95
C GLY A 149 -11.08 3.71 -11.63
N ARG A 150 -10.70 4.32 -10.50
CA ARG A 150 -11.30 4.11 -9.18
C ARG A 150 -11.92 5.39 -8.66
N PHE A 151 -12.66 5.34 -7.53
CA PHE A 151 -13.24 6.56 -6.96
C PHE A 151 -12.20 7.66 -6.72
N SER A 152 -10.98 7.27 -6.43
CA SER A 152 -9.82 8.09 -6.09
C SER A 152 -8.97 8.50 -7.31
N PHE A 153 -9.54 8.49 -8.52
CA PHE A 153 -8.81 8.68 -9.78
C PHE A 153 -8.10 10.03 -9.93
N SER A 154 -8.53 11.05 -9.19
CA SER A 154 -7.93 12.38 -9.24
C SER A 154 -7.84 13.02 -7.87
N LEU A 155 -6.87 13.92 -7.66
CA LEU A 155 -6.65 14.62 -6.39
C LEU A 155 -7.88 15.38 -5.93
N PRO A 156 -8.55 16.26 -6.72
CA PRO A 156 -9.73 16.98 -6.28
C PRO A 156 -10.89 16.06 -5.92
N LYS A 157 -11.09 14.99 -6.71
CA LYS A 157 -12.18 14.04 -6.45
C LYS A 157 -11.94 13.27 -5.14
N THR A 158 -10.71 12.87 -4.87
CA THR A 158 -10.37 12.17 -3.62
C THR A 158 -10.58 13.08 -2.39
N ILE A 159 -10.32 14.38 -2.51
CA ILE A 159 -10.61 15.34 -1.45
C ILE A 159 -12.10 15.34 -1.08
N GLU A 160 -13.02 15.30 -2.05
CA GLU A 160 -14.46 15.21 -1.77
C GLU A 160 -14.83 14.02 -0.89
N TYR A 161 -14.19 12.87 -1.12
CA TYR A 161 -14.43 11.64 -0.33
C TYR A 161 -13.86 11.73 1.07
N ILE A 162 -12.63 12.20 1.24
CA ILE A 162 -12.01 12.31 2.58
C ILE A 162 -12.69 13.40 3.45
N GLU A 163 -13.30 14.40 2.85
CA GLU A 163 -14.09 15.41 3.59
C GLU A 163 -15.43 14.84 4.06
N LYS A 164 -16.02 13.91 3.32
CA LYS A 164 -17.28 13.23 3.68
C LYS A 164 -17.09 12.03 4.61
N ASN A 165 -15.94 11.37 4.56
CA ASN A 165 -15.64 10.19 5.39
C ASN A 165 -14.33 10.39 6.15
N LYS A 166 -14.44 10.59 7.47
CA LYS A 166 -13.28 10.86 8.33
C LYS A 166 -12.43 9.62 8.59
N ASP A 167 -12.99 8.44 8.40
CA ASP A 167 -12.31 7.15 8.65
C ASP A 167 -11.63 6.59 7.38
N LEU A 168 -11.83 7.26 6.24
CA LEU A 168 -11.22 6.87 4.97
C LEU A 168 -9.69 6.98 5.05
N SER A 169 -9.02 5.83 4.95
CA SER A 169 -7.56 5.70 4.92
C SER A 169 -7.08 5.32 3.53
N LEU A 170 -5.95 5.86 3.11
CA LEU A 170 -5.46 5.72 1.74
C LEU A 170 -4.15 4.94 1.65
N THR A 171 -4.04 4.19 0.55
CA THR A 171 -2.77 3.85 -0.09
C THR A 171 -2.44 4.95 -1.08
N LEU A 172 -1.32 5.65 -0.90
CA LEU A 172 -0.91 6.70 -1.82
C LEU A 172 -0.05 6.11 -2.95
N ASP A 173 -0.64 5.94 -4.12
CA ASP A 173 0.06 5.89 -5.40
C ASP A 173 -0.07 7.23 -6.12
N ILE A 174 0.92 8.09 -5.93
CA ILE A 174 0.91 9.42 -6.53
C ILE A 174 1.13 9.36 -8.05
N SER A 175 1.71 8.29 -8.58
CA SER A 175 2.04 8.17 -10.01
C SER A 175 0.81 8.27 -10.90
N HIS A 176 -0.32 7.76 -10.43
CA HIS A 176 -1.59 7.86 -11.15
C HIS A 176 -2.08 9.30 -11.30
N TRP A 177 -1.90 10.11 -10.26
CA TRP A 177 -2.36 11.50 -10.31
C TRP A 177 -1.44 12.39 -11.16
N LEU A 178 -0.14 12.09 -11.20
CA LEU A 178 0.77 12.88 -12.03
C LEU A 178 0.36 12.82 -13.50
N VAL A 179 0.04 11.63 -14.01
CA VAL A 179 -0.42 11.46 -15.39
C VAL A 179 -1.85 11.96 -15.61
N VAL A 180 -2.76 11.81 -14.62
CA VAL A 180 -4.14 12.31 -14.75
C VAL A 180 -4.18 13.83 -14.79
N HIS A 181 -3.29 14.50 -14.07
CA HIS A 181 -3.23 15.94 -13.99
C HIS A 181 -2.16 16.56 -14.92
N GLU A 182 -1.42 15.75 -15.68
CA GLU A 182 -0.30 16.20 -16.51
C GLU A 182 0.61 17.18 -15.74
N SER A 183 0.94 16.80 -14.48
CA SER A 183 1.58 17.72 -13.53
C SER A 183 2.26 17.01 -12.37
N LEU A 184 3.43 17.48 -11.95
CA LEU A 184 4.10 17.06 -10.70
C LEU A 184 3.42 17.61 -9.43
N LEU A 185 2.27 18.26 -9.55
CA LEU A 185 1.44 18.80 -8.46
C LEU A 185 2.21 19.72 -7.48
N LYS A 186 3.30 20.36 -7.92
CA LYS A 186 4.10 21.26 -7.06
C LYS A 186 3.30 22.48 -6.55
N ASN A 187 2.34 22.94 -7.35
CA ASN A 187 1.45 24.07 -7.04
C ASN A 187 0.15 23.64 -6.32
N ARG A 188 0.06 22.39 -5.85
CA ARG A 188 -1.11 21.81 -5.16
C ARG A 188 -0.75 21.21 -3.80
N GLN A 189 0.30 21.73 -3.16
CA GLN A 189 0.81 21.17 -1.91
C GLN A 189 -0.24 21.13 -0.80
N GLU A 190 -1.08 22.18 -0.65
CA GLU A 190 -2.15 22.20 0.37
C GLU A 190 -3.15 21.04 0.23
N LEU A 191 -3.49 20.66 -1.01
CA LEU A 191 -4.35 19.50 -1.26
C LEU A 191 -3.61 18.19 -0.99
N LEU A 192 -2.34 18.11 -1.40
CA LEU A 192 -1.50 16.94 -1.11
C LEU A 192 -1.33 16.73 0.40
N ASP A 193 -1.20 17.78 1.19
CA ASP A 193 -1.08 17.69 2.65
C ASP A 193 -2.34 17.08 3.30
N LYS A 194 -3.53 17.36 2.76
CA LYS A 194 -4.77 16.69 3.19
C LYS A 194 -4.73 15.19 2.89
N ILE A 195 -4.21 14.79 1.74
CA ILE A 195 -4.05 13.38 1.34
C ILE A 195 -2.99 12.68 2.18
N ILE A 196 -1.83 13.31 2.38
CA ILE A 196 -0.74 12.78 3.22
C ILE A 196 -1.25 12.45 4.62
N LYS A 197 -2.09 13.29 5.21
CA LYS A 197 -2.72 13.05 6.52
C LYS A 197 -3.60 11.78 6.55
N ARG A 198 -4.10 11.32 5.42
CA ARG A 198 -4.95 10.14 5.28
C ARG A 198 -4.22 8.90 4.76
N SER A 199 -2.95 9.06 4.37
CA SER A 199 -2.16 7.98 3.78
C SER A 199 -1.40 7.21 4.85
N ASN A 200 -1.61 5.89 4.91
CA ASN A 200 -0.97 4.98 5.86
C ASN A 200 -0.18 3.86 5.16
N HIS A 201 -0.38 3.72 3.86
CA HIS A 201 0.35 2.85 2.98
C HIS A 201 0.83 3.62 1.74
N ILE A 202 1.93 3.20 1.14
CA ILE A 202 2.51 3.81 -0.05
C ILE A 202 2.70 2.74 -1.11
N HIS A 203 2.19 2.99 -2.32
CA HIS A 203 2.67 2.32 -3.52
C HIS A 203 3.77 3.16 -4.16
N ALA A 204 5.00 2.68 -4.02
CA ALA A 204 6.19 3.41 -4.42
C ALA A 204 6.55 3.10 -5.88
N ARG A 205 5.83 3.73 -6.80
CA ARG A 205 6.08 3.75 -8.24
C ARG A 205 6.36 5.18 -8.69
N VAL A 206 7.39 5.35 -9.51
CA VAL A 206 7.75 6.66 -10.06
C VAL A 206 7.04 6.86 -11.38
N GLY A 207 6.02 7.72 -11.37
CA GLY A 207 5.34 8.21 -12.57
C GLY A 207 5.81 9.61 -12.95
N PHE A 208 5.31 10.14 -14.05
CA PHE A 208 5.59 11.47 -14.55
C PHE A 208 4.35 12.03 -15.27
N GLU A 209 4.42 13.24 -15.77
CA GLU A 209 3.25 13.94 -16.33
C GLU A 209 2.62 13.20 -17.52
N GLU A 210 3.43 12.46 -18.31
CA GLU A 210 2.97 11.76 -19.51
C GLU A 210 2.80 10.24 -19.31
N GLY A 211 3.06 9.74 -18.11
CA GLY A 211 2.91 8.31 -17.84
C GLY A 211 2.94 7.90 -16.37
N PRO A 212 2.28 6.79 -16.02
CA PRO A 212 2.23 6.32 -14.64
C PRO A 212 3.53 5.67 -14.17
N GLN A 213 4.47 5.41 -15.09
CA GLN A 213 5.74 4.77 -14.77
C GLN A 213 6.83 5.22 -15.73
N VAL A 214 7.97 5.67 -15.19
CA VAL A 214 9.19 5.93 -15.96
C VAL A 214 9.81 4.62 -16.44
N ASN A 215 10.69 4.69 -17.44
CA ASN A 215 11.37 3.49 -17.95
C ASN A 215 12.36 2.89 -16.95
N ASP A 216 13.21 3.72 -16.33
CA ASP A 216 14.19 3.30 -15.32
C ASP A 216 14.37 4.40 -14.26
N PRO A 217 13.94 4.19 -13.02
CA PRO A 217 14.04 5.23 -11.98
C PRO A 217 15.49 5.55 -11.58
N SER A 218 16.45 4.72 -11.95
CA SER A 218 17.86 4.96 -11.66
C SER A 218 18.54 5.84 -12.71
N ALA A 219 17.89 6.06 -13.86
CA ALA A 219 18.45 6.85 -14.94
C ALA A 219 18.51 8.35 -14.58
N PRO A 220 19.63 9.03 -14.93
CA PRO A 220 19.87 10.42 -14.52
C PRO A 220 18.80 11.42 -14.96
N GLU A 221 18.15 11.21 -16.09
CA GLU A 221 17.06 12.05 -16.59
C GLU A 221 15.85 12.10 -15.67
N TRP A 222 15.60 11.06 -14.89
CA TRP A 222 14.48 10.98 -13.95
C TRP A 222 14.79 11.49 -12.54
N LYS A 223 16.03 11.90 -12.28
CA LYS A 223 16.48 12.30 -10.93
C LYS A 223 15.52 13.27 -10.26
N ASN A 224 15.11 14.34 -10.92
CA ASN A 224 14.24 15.38 -10.34
C ASN A 224 12.82 14.85 -10.05
N ILE A 225 12.34 13.91 -10.85
CA ILE A 225 11.03 13.27 -10.68
C ILE A 225 11.08 12.26 -9.54
N VAL A 226 12.15 11.47 -9.46
CA VAL A 226 12.39 10.55 -8.34
C VAL A 226 12.47 11.32 -7.01
N GLU A 227 13.23 12.44 -6.96
CA GLU A 227 13.31 13.28 -5.75
C GLU A 227 11.93 13.82 -5.35
N ARG A 228 11.09 14.24 -6.31
CA ARG A 228 9.71 14.67 -6.01
C ARG A 228 8.87 13.56 -5.37
N HIS A 229 8.99 12.33 -5.83
CA HIS A 229 8.32 11.18 -5.22
C HIS A 229 8.84 10.91 -3.81
N LEU A 230 10.17 10.90 -3.65
CA LEU A 230 10.81 10.72 -2.36
C LEU A 230 10.37 11.77 -1.34
N ASP A 231 10.22 13.06 -1.73
CA ASP A 231 9.71 14.13 -0.86
C ASP A 231 8.29 13.84 -0.35
N ILE A 232 7.41 13.39 -1.25
CA ILE A 232 6.01 13.08 -0.91
C ILE A 232 5.94 11.83 -0.01
N TRP A 233 6.68 10.78 -0.35
CA TRP A 233 6.71 9.54 0.45
C TRP A 233 7.31 9.76 1.83
N GLU A 234 8.39 10.56 1.93
CA GLU A 234 8.98 10.95 3.21
C GLU A 234 7.98 11.71 4.09
N ALA A 235 7.17 12.59 3.51
CA ALA A 235 6.13 13.31 4.25
C ALA A 235 5.07 12.34 4.83
N VAL A 236 4.64 11.31 4.06
CA VAL A 236 3.75 10.26 4.57
C VAL A 236 4.41 9.44 5.69
N ILE A 237 5.68 9.07 5.51
CA ILE A 237 6.43 8.29 6.51
C ILE A 237 6.57 9.08 7.80
N THR A 238 7.04 10.32 7.71
CA THR A 238 7.25 11.22 8.86
C THR A 238 5.95 11.45 9.64
N LYS A 239 4.85 11.72 8.94
CA LYS A 239 3.52 11.87 9.55
C LYS A 239 3.15 10.63 10.35
N ASN A 240 3.24 9.43 9.77
CA ASN A 240 2.85 8.20 10.45
C ASN A 240 3.74 7.90 11.66
N LEU A 241 5.06 8.08 11.56
CA LEU A 241 5.98 7.88 12.68
C LEU A 241 5.70 8.87 13.82
N ASN A 242 5.40 10.14 13.52
CA ASN A 242 5.03 11.15 14.51
C ASN A 242 3.73 10.81 15.24
N GLU A 243 2.76 10.21 14.55
CA GLU A 243 1.51 9.71 15.11
C GLU A 243 1.66 8.36 15.83
N LYS A 244 2.88 7.85 15.93
CA LYS A 244 3.21 6.55 16.51
C LYS A 244 2.51 5.38 15.80
N ASN A 245 2.34 5.48 14.50
CA ASN A 245 1.82 4.43 13.63
C ASN A 245 2.95 3.75 12.86
N ASN A 246 2.80 2.48 12.53
CA ASN A 246 3.61 1.86 11.50
C ASN A 246 3.21 2.42 10.14
N VAL A 247 4.17 2.45 9.21
CA VAL A 247 3.91 2.76 7.81
C VAL A 247 4.42 1.61 6.94
N THR A 248 3.62 1.25 5.95
CA THR A 248 3.95 0.20 5.00
C THR A 248 4.18 0.79 3.61
N ILE A 249 5.15 0.23 2.90
CA ILE A 249 5.57 0.72 1.58
C ILE A 249 5.74 -0.49 0.67
N THR A 250 4.95 -0.56 -0.39
CA THR A 250 5.14 -1.54 -1.46
C THR A 250 5.85 -0.88 -2.63
N THR A 251 7.00 -1.42 -3.03
CA THR A 251 7.62 -1.03 -4.30
C THR A 251 6.87 -1.67 -5.45
N GLU A 252 6.43 -0.87 -6.44
CA GLU A 252 5.44 -1.32 -7.41
C GLU A 252 5.79 -0.94 -8.85
N PHE A 253 7.04 -1.04 -9.25
CA PHE A 253 7.34 -1.02 -10.67
C PHE A 253 6.71 -2.24 -11.35
N GLY A 254 5.81 -1.97 -12.31
CA GLY A 254 5.07 -3.00 -13.02
C GLY A 254 5.79 -3.51 -14.27
N PRO A 255 5.34 -4.67 -14.80
CA PRO A 255 5.83 -5.23 -16.06
C PRO A 255 5.33 -4.42 -17.28
N PRO A 256 5.67 -4.78 -18.52
CA PRO A 256 4.92 -4.33 -19.68
C PRO A 256 3.41 -4.66 -19.51
N ASN A 257 2.52 -3.72 -19.70
CA ASN A 257 2.50 -2.44 -20.39
C ASN A 257 2.83 -1.18 -19.56
N TYR A 258 3.08 -1.29 -18.27
CA TYR A 258 3.57 -0.14 -17.49
C TYR A 258 5.05 0.11 -17.78
N MET A 259 5.86 -0.95 -17.80
CA MET A 259 7.24 -0.85 -18.30
C MET A 259 7.23 -0.60 -19.80
N PRO A 260 7.84 0.51 -20.26
CA PRO A 260 8.05 0.73 -21.70
C PRO A 260 8.84 -0.40 -22.36
N THR A 261 8.52 -0.67 -23.60
CA THR A 261 9.19 -1.71 -24.39
C THR A 261 9.75 -1.15 -25.69
N LEU A 262 10.81 -1.79 -26.19
CA LEU A 262 11.34 -1.47 -27.52
C LEU A 262 10.28 -1.80 -28.59
N PRO A 263 10.14 -0.97 -29.62
CA PRO A 263 9.28 -1.27 -30.75
C PRO A 263 9.62 -2.64 -31.36
N ILE A 264 8.64 -3.29 -31.99
CA ILE A 264 8.76 -4.58 -32.70
C ILE A 264 9.13 -5.73 -31.75
N THR A 265 10.29 -5.69 -31.09
CA THR A 265 10.79 -6.78 -30.24
C THR A 265 10.04 -6.94 -28.92
N LYS A 266 9.34 -5.88 -28.48
CA LYS A 266 8.63 -5.81 -27.18
C LYS A 266 9.53 -6.07 -25.96
N LYS A 267 10.84 -6.01 -26.13
CA LYS A 267 11.80 -6.18 -25.03
C LYS A 267 11.63 -5.01 -24.04
N PRO A 268 11.49 -5.27 -22.73
CA PRO A 268 11.46 -4.23 -21.69
C PRO A 268 12.69 -3.32 -21.74
N THR A 269 12.51 -2.03 -21.48
CA THR A 269 13.60 -1.05 -21.49
C THR A 269 14.48 -1.09 -20.25
N SER A 270 13.99 -1.68 -19.15
CA SER A 270 14.76 -1.88 -17.93
C SER A 270 14.32 -3.16 -17.20
N ASP A 271 14.99 -3.47 -16.10
CA ASP A 271 14.67 -4.60 -15.24
C ASP A 271 13.71 -4.16 -14.11
N GLN A 272 12.53 -4.76 -14.08
CA GLN A 272 11.48 -4.45 -13.11
C GLN A 272 11.92 -4.69 -11.66
N TRP A 273 12.59 -5.83 -11.40
CA TRP A 273 13.04 -6.18 -10.06
C TRP A 273 14.08 -5.19 -9.54
N ASN A 274 15.06 -4.86 -10.37
CA ASN A 274 16.10 -3.90 -10.02
C ASN A 274 15.54 -2.49 -9.82
N SER A 275 14.54 -2.07 -10.59
CA SER A 275 13.81 -0.81 -10.38
C SER A 275 13.15 -0.75 -9.00
N ASN A 276 12.45 -1.81 -8.60
CA ASN A 276 11.84 -1.92 -7.27
C ASN A 276 12.88 -1.90 -6.14
N VAL A 277 13.99 -2.64 -6.30
CA VAL A 277 15.10 -2.65 -5.32
C VAL A 277 15.77 -1.27 -5.22
N PHE A 278 15.92 -0.56 -6.35
CA PHE A 278 16.47 0.80 -6.36
C PHE A 278 15.60 1.75 -5.52
N ILE A 279 14.28 1.75 -5.72
CA ILE A 279 13.33 2.59 -4.97
C ILE A 279 13.37 2.25 -3.48
N MET A 280 13.34 0.96 -3.11
CA MET A 280 13.46 0.55 -1.70
C MET A 280 14.75 1.08 -1.06
N LYS A 281 15.90 0.95 -1.75
CA LYS A 281 17.19 1.42 -1.25
C LYS A 281 17.23 2.94 -1.12
N ALA A 282 16.67 3.68 -2.10
CA ALA A 282 16.58 5.13 -2.07
C ALA A 282 15.78 5.62 -0.86
N LEU A 283 14.60 5.03 -0.61
CA LEU A 283 13.77 5.32 0.56
C LEU A 283 14.47 4.96 1.87
N LYS A 284 15.06 3.75 1.98
CA LYS A 284 15.81 3.35 3.18
C LYS A 284 16.97 4.29 3.49
N LYS A 285 17.65 4.82 2.47
CA LYS A 285 18.70 5.82 2.64
C LYS A 285 18.15 7.15 3.17
N ARG A 286 17.02 7.61 2.61
CA ARG A 286 16.40 8.88 2.96
C ARG A 286 15.87 8.91 4.40
N ILE A 287 15.29 7.80 4.87
CA ILE A 287 14.75 7.67 6.23
C ILE A 287 15.84 7.62 7.31
N LYS A 288 17.06 7.20 6.95
CA LYS A 288 18.19 7.08 7.90
C LYS A 288 19.03 8.36 8.05
N GLY A 289 18.92 9.27 7.09
CA GLY A 289 19.64 10.57 7.07
C GLY A 289 18.90 11.63 7.82
#